data_f32f9985bb5812a4ed10ae02081413f8
#
_entry.id   f32f9985bb5812a4ed10ae02081413f8
#
_cell.length_a   1.000
_cell.length_b   1.000
_cell.length_c   1.000
_cell.angle_alpha   90.00
_cell.angle_beta   90.00
_cell.angle_gamma   90.00
#
_symmetry.space_group_name_H-M   'P 1'
#
loop_
_entity.id
_entity.type
_entity.pdbx_description
1 polymer ?
#
loop_
_entity_poly.entity_id
_entity_poly.type
_entity_poly.pdbx_seq_one_letter_code
_entity_poly.pdbx_strand_id
1 'polypeptide(L)'
;MKLLVIVINYRTPDLTLRAVDAALRELEGIPESAITLVENDSRDGSYERFAEEIAARGWSKRVRLSKSEYNGGFSYGVNQGVRPSLESADPAEYFYLLNSDATPEPGSIATLLRFLEQRRDVGIASSQIFGVDGVTHETAFRFTNLAAEFASTAQGVPLLSRWFDDKIVALPVPTTPSPVDWLAGASMLIRREVFETAGLFDERYFLYYEETDFCRRALEKGFATWYLPESRVEHVGCASTGWKDFSKPRTPHWFRSRRYYWLKNHGRTALWAANACAIAGFAFGRTKSLFSRRQAVEPPRFLADFLKHNLSFAPIGRPSR
;
A
#
# COMPACT_ATOMS: atom_id res chain seq x y z
N MET A 1 -4.63 23.31 9.06
CA MET A 1 -3.80 22.93 7.86
C MET A 1 -4.67 22.21 6.85
N LYS A 2 -4.57 22.51 5.55
CA LYS A 2 -5.40 21.86 4.51
C LYS A 2 -4.91 20.44 4.18
N LEU A 3 -3.62 20.29 3.89
CA LEU A 3 -3.05 19.03 3.41
C LEU A 3 -1.67 18.75 4.03
N LEU A 4 -1.48 17.53 4.52
CA LEU A 4 -0.17 17.02 4.93
C LEU A 4 0.23 15.85 4.04
N VAL A 5 1.32 15.99 3.31
CA VAL A 5 1.94 14.89 2.55
C VAL A 5 2.87 14.12 3.47
N ILE A 6 2.78 12.80 3.45
CA ILE A 6 3.65 11.89 4.21
C ILE A 6 4.49 11.11 3.20
N VAL A 7 5.81 11.27 3.26
CA VAL A 7 6.78 10.50 2.48
C VAL A 7 7.63 9.70 3.44
N ILE A 8 7.76 8.39 3.22
CA ILE A 8 8.51 7.50 4.11
C ILE A 8 9.74 6.99 3.37
N ASN A 9 10.92 7.33 3.86
CA ASN A 9 12.17 6.79 3.36
C ASN A 9 12.58 5.52 4.09
N TYR A 10 13.00 4.52 3.31
CA TYR A 10 13.82 3.43 3.80
C TYR A 10 14.84 3.01 2.74
N ARG A 11 16.11 3.45 2.92
CA ARG A 11 17.27 3.13 2.06
C ARG A 11 17.13 3.55 0.59
N THR A 12 16.36 4.59 0.30
CA THR A 12 16.15 5.12 -1.06
C THR A 12 16.29 6.64 -1.12
N PRO A 13 17.36 7.26 -0.57
CA PRO A 13 17.42 8.71 -0.37
C PRO A 13 17.29 9.52 -1.67
N ASP A 14 17.87 9.09 -2.79
CA ASP A 14 17.77 9.80 -4.06
C ASP A 14 16.34 9.84 -4.60
N LEU A 15 15.66 8.70 -4.57
CA LEU A 15 14.25 8.61 -4.99
C LEU A 15 13.36 9.44 -4.07
N THR A 16 13.60 9.37 -2.77
CA THR A 16 12.88 10.14 -1.76
C THR A 16 12.98 11.65 -2.00
N LEU A 17 14.17 12.17 -2.28
CA LEU A 17 14.36 13.59 -2.60
C LEU A 17 13.62 13.99 -3.89
N ARG A 18 13.57 13.12 -4.89
CA ARG A 18 12.78 13.34 -6.11
C ARG A 18 11.28 13.36 -5.82
N ALA A 19 10.78 12.43 -5.00
CA ALA A 19 9.39 12.39 -4.59
C ALA A 19 8.97 13.64 -3.81
N VAL A 20 9.81 14.10 -2.86
CA VAL A 20 9.59 15.33 -2.08
C VAL A 20 9.58 16.56 -2.99
N ASP A 21 10.52 16.67 -3.93
CA ASP A 21 10.59 17.78 -4.88
C ASP A 21 9.34 17.83 -5.79
N ALA A 22 8.91 16.70 -6.30
CA ALA A 22 7.69 16.61 -7.10
C ALA A 22 6.43 16.95 -6.28
N ALA A 23 6.33 16.46 -5.04
CA ALA A 23 5.23 16.82 -4.16
C ALA A 23 5.22 18.32 -3.84
N LEU A 24 6.37 18.95 -3.59
CA LEU A 24 6.45 20.39 -3.34
C LEU A 24 5.93 21.22 -4.51
N ARG A 25 6.22 20.83 -5.76
CA ARG A 25 5.65 21.48 -6.96
C ARG A 25 4.12 21.39 -6.98
N GLU A 26 3.56 20.22 -6.67
CA GLU A 26 2.12 20.03 -6.57
C GLU A 26 1.47 20.92 -5.49
N LEU A 27 2.19 21.12 -4.37
CA LEU A 27 1.71 21.92 -3.26
C LEU A 27 1.76 23.44 -3.51
N GLU A 28 2.40 23.93 -4.58
CA GLU A 28 2.41 25.36 -4.91
C GLU A 28 1.00 25.92 -5.11
N GLY A 29 0.10 25.12 -5.69
CA GLY A 29 -1.32 25.44 -5.91
C GLY A 29 -2.24 25.12 -4.72
N ILE A 30 -1.71 24.56 -3.62
CA ILE A 30 -2.51 24.14 -2.45
C ILE A 30 -2.02 24.91 -1.21
N PRO A 31 -2.71 25.98 -0.80
CA PRO A 31 -2.32 26.74 0.38
C PRO A 31 -2.45 25.90 1.66
N GLU A 32 -1.77 26.31 2.72
CA GLU A 32 -1.77 25.63 4.02
C GLU A 32 -1.42 24.14 3.94
N SER A 33 -0.43 23.81 3.10
CA SER A 33 0.06 22.45 2.90
C SER A 33 1.52 22.31 3.30
N ALA A 34 1.89 21.11 3.76
CA ALA A 34 3.23 20.76 4.18
C ALA A 34 3.56 19.30 3.86
N ILE A 35 4.83 18.94 4.01
CA ILE A 35 5.33 17.57 3.88
C ILE A 35 5.96 17.14 5.21
N THR A 36 5.63 15.95 5.68
CA THR A 36 6.45 15.24 6.67
C THR A 36 7.24 14.15 5.96
N LEU A 37 8.56 14.33 5.92
CA LEU A 37 9.49 13.31 5.45
C LEU A 37 9.92 12.46 6.65
N VAL A 38 9.52 11.20 6.67
CA VAL A 38 9.85 10.24 7.72
C VAL A 38 11.04 9.40 7.28
N GLU A 39 12.14 9.51 7.98
CA GLU A 39 13.29 8.61 7.85
C GLU A 39 13.07 7.41 8.77
N ASN A 40 12.86 6.22 8.20
CA ASN A 40 12.38 5.03 8.91
C ASN A 40 13.52 4.10 9.36
N ASP A 41 14.54 4.67 10.03
CA ASP A 41 15.72 3.98 10.57
C ASP A 41 16.51 3.21 9.49
N SER A 42 16.87 3.89 8.40
CA SER A 42 17.64 3.32 7.29
C SER A 42 19.09 2.95 7.66
N ARG A 43 19.68 3.66 8.60
CA ARG A 43 21.07 3.50 9.09
C ARG A 43 22.13 3.62 7.98
N ASP A 44 21.88 4.49 7.01
CA ASP A 44 22.71 4.67 5.80
C ASP A 44 23.12 6.13 5.55
N GLY A 45 22.93 7.03 6.54
CA GLY A 45 23.19 8.47 6.41
C GLY A 45 22.07 9.26 5.75
N SER A 46 20.91 8.63 5.44
CA SER A 46 19.79 9.30 4.79
C SER A 46 19.26 10.47 5.60
N TYR A 47 19.19 10.38 6.93
CA TYR A 47 18.68 11.45 7.79
C TYR A 47 19.51 12.75 7.69
N GLU A 48 20.80 12.61 7.84
CA GLU A 48 21.75 13.71 7.77
C GLU A 48 21.70 14.37 6.40
N ARG A 49 21.69 13.56 5.35
CA ARG A 49 21.55 14.02 3.98
C ARG A 49 20.23 14.77 3.74
N PHE A 50 19.13 14.31 4.27
CA PHE A 50 17.85 15.01 4.13
C PHE A 50 17.88 16.36 4.86
N ALA A 51 18.47 16.43 6.04
CA ALA A 51 18.61 17.69 6.76
C ALA A 51 19.41 18.73 5.95
N GLU A 52 20.53 18.32 5.35
CA GLU A 52 21.37 19.16 4.49
C GLU A 52 20.61 19.62 3.24
N GLU A 53 19.95 18.71 2.52
CA GLU A 53 19.20 19.01 1.28
C GLU A 53 17.99 19.92 1.54
N ILE A 54 17.24 19.70 2.63
CA ILE A 54 16.13 20.56 3.04
C ILE A 54 16.60 22.00 3.28
N ALA A 55 17.73 22.16 3.95
CA ALA A 55 18.30 23.47 4.20
C ALA A 55 18.82 24.13 2.90
N ALA A 56 19.61 23.40 2.12
CA ALA A 56 20.23 23.90 0.89
C ALA A 56 19.21 24.31 -0.19
N ARG A 57 18.09 23.56 -0.30
CA ARG A 57 17.02 23.87 -1.27
C ARG A 57 15.96 24.84 -0.73
N GLY A 58 16.10 25.32 0.50
CA GLY A 58 15.15 26.26 1.12
C GLY A 58 13.78 25.64 1.44
N TRP A 59 13.71 24.33 1.60
CA TRP A 59 12.45 23.60 1.85
C TRP A 59 11.95 23.65 3.29
N SER A 60 12.75 24.19 4.23
CA SER A 60 12.50 24.16 5.68
C SER A 60 11.14 24.77 6.11
N LYS A 61 10.56 25.62 5.28
CA LYS A 61 9.22 26.20 5.55
C LYS A 61 8.07 25.22 5.29
N ARG A 62 8.29 24.20 4.44
CA ARG A 62 7.24 23.27 3.99
C ARG A 62 7.56 21.82 4.27
N VAL A 63 8.82 21.45 4.52
CA VAL A 63 9.23 20.07 4.78
C VAL A 63 9.72 19.94 6.20
N ARG A 64 9.04 19.10 6.97
CA ARG A 64 9.46 18.67 8.30
C ARG A 64 10.11 17.30 8.19
N LEU A 65 11.35 17.16 8.66
CA LEU A 65 12.04 15.88 8.77
C LEU A 65 11.73 15.24 10.11
N SER A 66 11.31 13.97 10.07
CA SER A 66 11.03 13.13 11.24
C SER A 66 11.93 11.89 11.20
N LYS A 67 12.51 11.51 12.34
CA LYS A 67 13.33 10.31 12.48
C LYS A 67 12.58 9.27 13.29
N SER A 68 12.43 8.07 12.74
CA SER A 68 11.90 6.92 13.46
C SER A 68 12.95 6.34 14.40
N GLU A 69 12.54 5.86 15.58
CA GLU A 69 13.44 5.19 16.53
C GLU A 69 13.94 3.82 16.00
N TYR A 70 13.13 3.17 15.18
CA TYR A 70 13.43 1.88 14.54
C TYR A 70 12.61 1.73 13.26
N ASN A 71 13.03 0.83 12.36
CA ASN A 71 12.23 0.44 11.22
C ASN A 71 11.06 -0.46 11.66
N GLY A 72 9.90 0.15 11.86
CA GLY A 72 8.65 -0.57 12.18
C GLY A 72 7.83 -0.97 10.95
N GLY A 73 8.36 -0.84 9.74
CA GLY A 73 7.66 -1.08 8.47
C GLY A 73 6.83 0.11 8.00
N PHE A 74 6.00 -0.12 6.98
CA PHE A 74 5.22 0.93 6.33
C PHE A 74 4.17 1.54 7.27
N SER A 75 3.37 0.70 7.94
CA SER A 75 2.32 1.16 8.88
C SER A 75 2.89 2.08 9.97
N TYR A 76 4.01 1.68 10.56
CA TYR A 76 4.67 2.49 11.60
C TYR A 76 5.17 3.82 11.03
N GLY A 77 5.84 3.79 9.87
CA GLY A 77 6.33 5.00 9.20
C GLY A 77 5.19 5.98 8.87
N VAL A 78 4.06 5.49 8.34
CA VAL A 78 2.86 6.32 8.12
C VAL A 78 2.41 6.96 9.42
N ASN A 79 2.29 6.18 10.48
CA ASN A 79 1.80 6.67 11.77
C ASN A 79 2.75 7.70 12.41
N GLN A 80 4.08 7.59 12.19
CA GLN A 80 5.05 8.61 12.63
C GLN A 80 4.80 9.96 11.94
N GLY A 81 4.33 9.96 10.70
CA GLY A 81 3.98 11.19 9.99
C GLY A 81 2.60 11.75 10.34
N VAL A 82 1.62 10.88 10.53
CA VAL A 82 0.20 11.25 10.72
C VAL A 82 -0.10 11.68 12.17
N ARG A 83 0.35 10.90 13.16
CA ARG A 83 0.02 11.09 14.58
C ARG A 83 0.32 12.50 15.11
N PRO A 84 1.52 13.09 14.87
CA PRO A 84 1.82 14.42 15.38
C PRO A 84 0.87 15.51 14.84
N SER A 85 0.35 15.34 13.62
CA SER A 85 -0.64 16.27 13.07
C SER A 85 -1.99 16.09 13.73
N LEU A 86 -2.46 14.85 13.93
CA LEU A 86 -3.74 14.59 14.60
C LEU A 86 -3.77 15.09 16.05
N GLU A 87 -2.63 15.06 16.73
CA GLU A 87 -2.47 15.52 18.13
C GLU A 87 -2.21 17.03 18.23
N SER A 88 -2.04 17.74 17.10
CA SER A 88 -1.79 19.19 17.10
C SER A 88 -3.06 20.00 17.30
N ALA A 89 -2.91 21.29 17.62
CA ALA A 89 -4.04 22.22 17.76
C ALA A 89 -4.73 22.51 16.42
N ASP A 90 -4.02 22.35 15.28
CA ASP A 90 -4.54 22.55 13.93
C ASP A 90 -4.17 21.34 13.05
N PRO A 91 -4.90 20.21 13.19
CA PRO A 91 -4.62 19.00 12.42
C PRO A 91 -4.97 19.19 10.93
N ALA A 92 -4.24 18.50 10.06
CA ALA A 92 -4.52 18.52 8.63
C ALA A 92 -5.93 17.97 8.33
N GLU A 93 -6.63 18.58 7.38
CA GLU A 93 -7.93 18.08 6.91
C GLU A 93 -7.76 16.82 6.05
N TYR A 94 -6.65 16.73 5.31
CA TYR A 94 -6.32 15.62 4.44
C TYR A 94 -4.86 15.20 4.62
N PHE A 95 -4.63 13.90 4.49
CA PHE A 95 -3.31 13.27 4.51
C PHE A 95 -3.05 12.58 3.18
N TYR A 96 -1.96 12.92 2.52
CA TYR A 96 -1.56 12.27 1.28
C TYR A 96 -0.34 11.39 1.51
N LEU A 97 -0.52 10.09 1.40
CA LEU A 97 0.58 9.13 1.44
C LEU A 97 1.21 9.04 0.06
N LEU A 98 2.51 9.25 -0.01
CA LEU A 98 3.30 9.14 -1.24
C LEU A 98 4.52 8.27 -0.98
N ASN A 99 4.69 7.21 -1.76
CA ASN A 99 5.89 6.39 -1.67
C ASN A 99 7.14 7.18 -2.04
N SER A 100 8.28 6.80 -1.43
CA SER A 100 9.59 7.42 -1.67
C SER A 100 10.10 7.28 -3.12
N ASP A 101 9.54 6.37 -3.90
CA ASP A 101 9.88 6.10 -5.29
C ASP A 101 8.73 6.43 -6.25
N ALA A 102 7.82 7.32 -5.82
CA ALA A 102 6.68 7.78 -6.58
C ALA A 102 6.78 9.28 -6.90
N THR A 103 6.37 9.65 -8.10
CA THR A 103 6.43 11.03 -8.61
C THR A 103 5.05 11.40 -9.17
N PRO A 104 4.27 12.28 -8.50
CA PRO A 104 3.00 12.75 -9.04
C PRO A 104 3.21 13.62 -10.28
N GLU A 105 2.37 13.40 -11.30
CA GLU A 105 2.28 14.30 -12.46
C GLU A 105 1.55 15.62 -12.05
N PRO A 106 1.77 16.72 -12.80
CA PRO A 106 1.17 18.01 -12.51
C PRO A 106 -0.36 17.93 -12.35
N GLY A 107 -0.87 18.44 -11.22
CA GLY A 107 -2.30 18.48 -10.89
C GLY A 107 -2.87 17.20 -10.27
N SER A 108 -2.05 16.16 -10.09
CA SER A 108 -2.50 14.86 -9.56
C SER A 108 -3.06 14.97 -8.14
N ILE A 109 -2.35 15.65 -7.23
CA ILE A 109 -2.80 15.82 -5.85
C ILE A 109 -4.05 16.70 -5.79
N ALA A 110 -4.07 17.80 -6.57
CA ALA A 110 -5.24 18.70 -6.64
C ALA A 110 -6.48 18.00 -7.18
N THR A 111 -6.34 17.03 -8.09
CA THR A 111 -7.44 16.22 -8.62
C THR A 111 -8.04 15.33 -7.54
N LEU A 112 -7.22 14.63 -6.75
CA LEU A 112 -7.68 13.82 -5.61
C LEU A 112 -8.37 14.69 -4.56
N LEU A 113 -7.78 15.83 -4.23
CA LEU A 113 -8.30 16.74 -3.21
C LEU A 113 -9.68 17.27 -3.59
N ARG A 114 -9.82 17.77 -4.83
CA ARG A 114 -11.10 18.26 -5.37
C ARG A 114 -12.19 17.18 -5.35
N PHE A 115 -11.83 15.95 -5.71
CA PHE A 115 -12.77 14.83 -5.68
C PHE A 115 -13.28 14.55 -4.27
N LEU A 116 -12.37 14.47 -3.29
CA LEU A 116 -12.76 14.26 -1.90
C LEU A 116 -13.57 15.43 -1.33
N GLU A 117 -13.29 16.68 -1.70
CA GLU A 117 -14.08 17.84 -1.27
C GLU A 117 -15.52 17.78 -1.76
N GLN A 118 -15.75 17.30 -2.99
CA GLN A 118 -17.08 17.16 -3.59
C GLN A 118 -17.85 15.93 -3.09
N ARG A 119 -17.18 14.93 -2.52
CA ARG A 119 -17.77 13.64 -2.17
C ARG A 119 -17.54 13.33 -0.69
N ARG A 120 -18.49 13.71 0.15
CA ARG A 120 -18.41 13.49 1.62
C ARG A 120 -18.47 12.02 2.03
N ASP A 121 -19.06 11.16 1.21
CA ASP A 121 -19.15 9.73 1.36
C ASP A 121 -17.82 9.00 1.07
N VAL A 122 -16.87 9.71 0.44
CA VAL A 122 -15.54 9.15 0.10
C VAL A 122 -14.52 9.56 1.15
N GLY A 123 -13.86 8.59 1.76
CA GLY A 123 -12.80 8.81 2.73
C GLY A 123 -11.39 8.69 2.16
N ILE A 124 -11.25 7.89 1.11
CA ILE A 124 -9.94 7.53 0.52
C ILE A 124 -10.02 7.61 -1.01
N ALA A 125 -9.05 8.27 -1.63
CA ALA A 125 -8.89 8.28 -3.09
C ALA A 125 -7.44 8.06 -3.48
N SER A 126 -7.20 7.39 -4.59
CA SER A 126 -5.85 7.11 -5.11
C SER A 126 -5.76 7.33 -6.62
N SER A 127 -4.55 7.60 -7.06
CA SER A 127 -4.18 7.88 -8.45
C SER A 127 -4.04 6.62 -9.28
N GLN A 128 -4.09 6.77 -10.59
CA GLN A 128 -3.55 5.81 -11.54
C GLN A 128 -2.02 5.76 -11.38
N ILE A 129 -1.51 4.60 -11.06
CA ILE A 129 -0.07 4.35 -10.96
C ILE A 129 0.44 3.76 -12.26
N PHE A 130 1.54 4.29 -12.79
CA PHE A 130 2.20 3.76 -13.98
C PHE A 130 3.72 3.65 -13.75
N GLY A 131 4.35 2.71 -14.46
CA GLY A 131 5.79 2.49 -14.38
C GLY A 131 6.59 3.50 -15.20
N VAL A 132 7.91 3.50 -15.05
CA VAL A 132 8.85 4.29 -15.86
C VAL A 132 8.77 3.96 -17.35
N ASP A 133 8.19 2.83 -17.71
CA ASP A 133 7.89 2.38 -19.07
C ASP A 133 6.55 2.92 -19.59
N GLY A 134 5.84 3.73 -18.80
CA GLY A 134 4.52 4.27 -19.12
C GLY A 134 3.37 3.27 -18.99
N VAL A 135 3.64 2.02 -18.59
CA VAL A 135 2.62 0.99 -18.44
C VAL A 135 1.85 1.18 -17.13
N THR A 136 0.52 1.26 -17.23
CA THR A 136 -0.34 1.37 -16.05
C THR A 136 -0.33 0.07 -15.26
N HIS A 137 -0.15 0.19 -13.94
CA HIS A 137 -0.18 -0.93 -13.02
C HIS A 137 -1.59 -1.19 -12.48
N GLU A 138 -1.91 -2.45 -12.23
CA GLU A 138 -3.11 -2.83 -11.49
C GLU A 138 -2.92 -2.46 -10.01
N THR A 139 -3.60 -1.42 -9.57
CA THR A 139 -3.50 -0.88 -8.19
C THR A 139 -4.87 -0.69 -7.52
N ALA A 140 -5.92 -1.12 -8.19
CA ALA A 140 -7.29 -1.14 -7.71
C ALA A 140 -7.72 -2.60 -7.44
N PHE A 141 -8.29 -2.87 -6.27
CA PHE A 141 -8.47 -4.23 -5.80
C PHE A 141 -9.82 -4.43 -5.08
N ARG A 142 -10.28 -5.70 -5.11
CA ARG A 142 -11.33 -6.22 -4.22
C ARG A 142 -10.72 -6.79 -2.94
N PHE A 143 -11.51 -6.84 -1.86
CA PHE A 143 -11.10 -7.61 -0.69
C PHE A 143 -10.97 -9.09 -1.04
N THR A 144 -9.95 -9.72 -0.47
CA THR A 144 -9.72 -11.16 -0.66
C THR A 144 -10.88 -11.99 -0.07
N ASN A 145 -11.16 -13.10 -0.72
CA ASN A 145 -12.17 -14.09 -0.32
C ASN A 145 -11.65 -15.50 -0.59
N LEU A 146 -12.39 -16.53 -0.17
CA LEU A 146 -11.97 -17.94 -0.31
C LEU A 146 -11.76 -18.36 -1.78
N ALA A 147 -12.58 -17.86 -2.69
CA ALA A 147 -12.43 -18.15 -4.12
C ALA A 147 -11.17 -17.48 -4.70
N ALA A 148 -10.87 -16.25 -4.28
CA ALA A 148 -9.65 -15.56 -4.66
C ALA A 148 -8.39 -16.27 -4.14
N GLU A 149 -8.43 -16.83 -2.93
CA GLU A 149 -7.33 -17.62 -2.37
C GLU A 149 -7.03 -18.87 -3.20
N PHE A 150 -8.07 -19.56 -3.66
CA PHE A 150 -7.92 -20.69 -4.60
C PHE A 150 -7.38 -20.19 -5.95
N ALA A 151 -8.03 -19.19 -6.55
CA ALA A 151 -7.71 -18.71 -7.89
C ALA A 151 -6.27 -18.16 -8.00
N SER A 152 -5.80 -17.43 -6.98
CA SER A 152 -4.45 -16.84 -6.95
C SER A 152 -3.34 -17.90 -6.97
N THR A 153 -3.59 -19.08 -6.41
CA THR A 153 -2.63 -20.17 -6.33
C THR A 153 -2.83 -21.24 -7.41
N ALA A 154 -4.03 -21.34 -7.99
CA ALA A 154 -4.34 -22.27 -9.09
C ALA A 154 -3.70 -21.87 -10.43
N GLN A 155 -3.24 -20.62 -10.56
CA GLN A 155 -2.56 -20.00 -11.71
C GLN A 155 -3.12 -20.35 -13.11
N GLY A 156 -3.66 -19.32 -13.77
CA GLY A 156 -3.84 -19.31 -15.23
C GLY A 156 -4.67 -20.43 -15.81
N VAL A 157 -5.88 -20.67 -15.30
CA VAL A 157 -6.86 -21.56 -15.91
C VAL A 157 -7.80 -20.74 -16.81
N PRO A 158 -7.55 -20.61 -18.13
CA PRO A 158 -8.39 -19.77 -18.99
C PRO A 158 -9.86 -20.17 -18.98
N LEU A 159 -10.16 -21.46 -18.75
CA LEU A 159 -11.53 -21.96 -18.68
C LEU A 159 -12.22 -21.65 -17.35
N LEU A 160 -11.44 -21.53 -16.25
CA LEU A 160 -11.95 -21.14 -14.93
C LEU A 160 -11.89 -19.63 -14.71
N SER A 161 -11.08 -18.86 -15.48
CA SER A 161 -11.00 -17.41 -15.35
C SER A 161 -12.38 -16.75 -15.46
N ARG A 162 -13.20 -17.16 -16.44
CA ARG A 162 -14.57 -16.65 -16.61
C ARG A 162 -15.48 -16.85 -15.37
N TRP A 163 -15.26 -17.90 -14.58
CA TRP A 163 -16.02 -18.18 -13.36
C TRP A 163 -15.47 -17.46 -12.13
N PHE A 164 -14.22 -16.98 -12.22
CA PHE A 164 -13.51 -16.32 -11.12
C PHE A 164 -13.16 -14.87 -11.41
N ASP A 165 -13.47 -14.31 -12.60
CA ASP A 165 -13.13 -12.94 -12.97
C ASP A 165 -13.72 -11.93 -11.98
N ASP A 166 -14.91 -12.19 -11.44
CA ASP A 166 -15.54 -11.39 -10.39
C ASP A 166 -15.02 -11.70 -8.97
N LYS A 167 -14.16 -12.70 -8.80
CA LYS A 167 -13.58 -13.14 -7.52
C LYS A 167 -12.09 -12.82 -7.41
N ILE A 168 -11.42 -12.51 -8.54
CA ILE A 168 -10.00 -12.12 -8.54
C ILE A 168 -9.85 -10.80 -7.78
N VAL A 169 -8.79 -10.72 -6.94
CA VAL A 169 -8.53 -9.53 -6.09
C VAL A 169 -8.22 -8.31 -6.94
N ALA A 170 -7.31 -8.43 -7.93
CA ALA A 170 -6.99 -7.34 -8.83
C ALA A 170 -8.16 -7.01 -9.77
N LEU A 171 -8.54 -5.75 -9.83
CA LEU A 171 -9.51 -5.24 -10.80
C LEU A 171 -8.80 -4.95 -12.14
N PRO A 172 -9.47 -5.14 -13.28
CA PRO A 172 -9.04 -4.47 -14.50
C PRO A 172 -8.87 -2.99 -14.23
N VAL A 173 -7.83 -2.37 -14.79
CA VAL A 173 -7.56 -0.94 -14.57
C VAL A 173 -8.80 -0.12 -14.95
N PRO A 174 -9.44 0.58 -13.99
CA PRO A 174 -10.60 1.40 -14.31
C PRO A 174 -10.21 2.58 -15.19
N THR A 175 -11.01 2.87 -16.21
CA THR A 175 -10.81 4.00 -17.13
C THR A 175 -11.58 5.26 -16.73
N THR A 176 -12.43 5.15 -15.73
CA THR A 176 -13.22 6.25 -15.14
C THR A 176 -13.13 6.18 -13.62
N PRO A 177 -13.40 7.29 -12.89
CA PRO A 177 -13.49 7.26 -11.44
C PRO A 177 -14.39 6.13 -10.96
N SER A 178 -13.88 5.26 -10.13
CA SER A 178 -14.58 4.03 -9.74
C SER A 178 -14.40 3.69 -8.27
N PRO A 179 -15.48 3.23 -7.59
CA PRO A 179 -15.36 2.71 -6.24
C PRO A 179 -14.62 1.36 -6.28
N VAL A 180 -13.77 1.16 -5.29
CA VAL A 180 -12.96 -0.07 -5.14
C VAL A 180 -12.91 -0.44 -3.67
N ASP A 181 -12.52 -1.69 -3.37
CA ASP A 181 -12.45 -2.10 -1.97
C ASP A 181 -11.17 -1.58 -1.30
N TRP A 182 -10.04 -1.64 -2.00
CA TRP A 182 -8.76 -1.10 -1.51
C TRP A 182 -7.81 -0.76 -2.65
N LEU A 183 -6.77 -0.02 -2.34
CA LEU A 183 -5.79 0.54 -3.28
C LEU A 183 -4.37 0.32 -2.76
N ALA A 184 -3.40 0.26 -3.67
CA ALA A 184 -1.98 0.26 -3.31
C ALA A 184 -1.55 1.62 -2.73
N GLY A 185 -0.74 1.59 -1.67
CA GLY A 185 -0.34 2.77 -0.88
C GLY A 185 0.66 3.71 -1.54
N ALA A 186 0.98 3.53 -2.85
CA ALA A 186 1.97 4.38 -3.53
C ALA A 186 1.53 5.84 -3.68
N SER A 187 0.22 6.08 -3.78
CA SER A 187 -0.44 7.39 -3.85
C SER A 187 -1.82 7.26 -3.25
N MET A 188 -2.06 7.80 -2.06
CA MET A 188 -3.34 7.65 -1.37
C MET A 188 -3.67 8.93 -0.60
N LEU A 189 -4.74 9.62 -0.98
CA LEU A 189 -5.30 10.75 -0.24
C LEU A 189 -6.38 10.26 0.71
N ILE A 190 -6.26 10.64 1.97
CA ILE A 190 -7.11 10.17 3.07
C ILE A 190 -7.68 11.39 3.80
N ARG A 191 -8.96 11.38 4.03
CA ARG A 191 -9.65 12.38 4.84
C ARG A 191 -9.33 12.16 6.33
N ARG A 192 -9.14 13.23 7.11
CA ARG A 192 -8.83 13.17 8.56
C ARG A 192 -9.83 12.31 9.33
N GLU A 193 -11.11 12.47 9.05
CA GLU A 193 -12.19 11.75 9.74
C GLU A 193 -12.06 10.23 9.63
N VAL A 194 -11.38 9.72 8.60
CA VAL A 194 -11.08 8.29 8.49
C VAL A 194 -10.12 7.87 9.60
N PHE A 195 -9.06 8.64 9.86
CA PHE A 195 -8.15 8.36 10.96
C PHE A 195 -8.81 8.50 12.34
N GLU A 196 -9.67 9.50 12.50
CA GLU A 196 -10.39 9.75 13.76
C GLU A 196 -11.39 8.63 14.08
N THR A 197 -12.01 8.00 13.09
CA THR A 197 -13.08 7.01 13.28
C THR A 197 -12.61 5.57 13.10
N ALA A 198 -11.78 5.28 12.10
CA ALA A 198 -11.24 3.96 11.83
C ALA A 198 -9.89 3.71 12.52
N GLY A 199 -9.26 4.76 13.07
CA GLY A 199 -7.96 4.71 13.73
C GLY A 199 -6.78 4.72 12.74
N LEU A 200 -5.58 4.72 13.27
CA LEU A 200 -4.33 4.70 12.52
C LEU A 200 -4.11 3.36 11.79
N PHE A 201 -3.06 3.29 10.97
CA PHE A 201 -2.60 2.01 10.40
C PHE A 201 -2.23 1.04 11.52
N ASP A 202 -2.55 -0.23 11.36
CA ASP A 202 -2.24 -1.26 12.36
C ASP A 202 -0.76 -1.68 12.23
N GLU A 203 0.08 -1.26 13.17
CA GLU A 203 1.54 -1.46 13.16
C GLU A 203 1.98 -2.94 13.28
N ARG A 204 1.04 -3.88 13.47
CA ARG A 204 1.31 -5.32 13.39
C ARG A 204 1.53 -5.78 11.95
N TYR A 205 1.06 -4.99 10.97
CA TYR A 205 1.47 -5.12 9.57
C TYR A 205 2.79 -4.38 9.36
N PHE A 206 3.88 -5.12 9.25
CA PHE A 206 5.16 -4.51 8.89
C PHE A 206 5.15 -4.03 7.44
N LEU A 207 4.63 -4.87 6.55
CA LEU A 207 4.50 -4.61 5.12
C LEU A 207 3.48 -5.59 4.52
N TYR A 208 2.66 -5.09 3.57
CA TYR A 208 1.54 -5.78 2.90
C TYR A 208 0.31 -5.99 3.80
N TYR A 209 -0.86 -5.89 3.20
CA TYR A 209 -2.18 -5.97 3.84
C TYR A 209 -2.55 -4.79 4.76
N GLU A 210 -1.64 -3.88 5.04
CA GLU A 210 -1.93 -2.68 5.84
C GLU A 210 -2.97 -1.77 5.19
N GLU A 211 -2.85 -1.52 3.87
CA GLU A 211 -3.81 -0.73 3.12
C GLU A 211 -5.14 -1.48 3.00
N THR A 212 -5.09 -2.78 2.77
CA THR A 212 -6.29 -3.63 2.70
C THR A 212 -7.07 -3.57 4.00
N ASP A 213 -6.39 -3.70 5.15
CA ASP A 213 -6.99 -3.59 6.48
C ASP A 213 -7.53 -2.19 6.75
N PHE A 214 -6.77 -1.16 6.37
CA PHE A 214 -7.15 0.23 6.60
C PHE A 214 -8.39 0.62 5.79
N CYS A 215 -8.42 0.32 4.48
CA CYS A 215 -9.57 0.57 3.62
C CYS A 215 -10.81 -0.21 4.09
N ARG A 216 -10.64 -1.45 4.58
CA ARG A 216 -11.73 -2.22 5.15
C ARG A 216 -12.33 -1.53 6.37
N ARG A 217 -11.48 -1.10 7.33
CA ARG A 217 -11.95 -0.38 8.52
C ARG A 217 -12.61 0.95 8.17
N ALA A 218 -12.10 1.66 7.15
CA ALA A 218 -12.72 2.86 6.64
C ALA A 218 -14.12 2.59 6.09
N LEU A 219 -14.27 1.54 5.27
CA LEU A 219 -15.57 1.13 4.73
C LEU A 219 -16.57 0.75 5.82
N GLU A 220 -16.14 0.02 6.87
CA GLU A 220 -16.95 -0.33 8.04
C GLU A 220 -17.43 0.91 8.83
N LYS A 221 -16.75 2.05 8.65
CA LYS A 221 -17.13 3.38 9.20
C LYS A 221 -17.91 4.25 8.22
N GLY A 222 -18.28 3.72 7.05
CA GLY A 222 -19.09 4.42 6.05
C GLY A 222 -18.28 5.24 5.04
N PHE A 223 -16.96 5.11 5.00
CA PHE A 223 -16.10 5.82 4.04
C PHE A 223 -15.71 4.92 2.87
N ALA A 224 -16.17 5.28 1.68
CA ALA A 224 -15.80 4.59 0.44
C ALA A 224 -14.35 4.89 0.03
N THR A 225 -13.76 3.95 -0.72
CA THR A 225 -12.44 4.09 -1.37
C THR A 225 -12.63 4.20 -2.88
N TRP A 226 -11.95 5.16 -3.52
CA TRP A 226 -12.10 5.44 -4.95
C TRP A 226 -10.77 5.49 -5.69
N TYR A 227 -10.76 4.93 -6.90
CA TYR A 227 -9.68 5.04 -7.88
C TYR A 227 -10.01 6.14 -8.90
N LEU A 228 -9.04 7.04 -9.14
CA LEU A 228 -9.18 8.17 -10.06
C LEU A 228 -8.11 8.10 -11.18
N PRO A 229 -8.48 7.73 -12.40
CA PRO A 229 -7.53 7.64 -13.52
C PRO A 229 -7.01 8.99 -14.01
N GLU A 230 -7.72 10.10 -13.71
CA GLU A 230 -7.28 11.47 -14.06
C GLU A 230 -6.14 11.97 -13.17
N SER A 231 -5.96 11.41 -12.00
CA SER A 231 -4.80 11.64 -11.14
C SER A 231 -3.74 10.60 -11.47
N ARG A 232 -2.54 11.01 -11.86
CA ARG A 232 -1.51 10.13 -12.39
C ARG A 232 -0.21 10.23 -11.59
N VAL A 233 0.37 9.09 -11.24
CA VAL A 233 1.62 9.04 -10.48
C VAL A 233 2.56 8.00 -11.10
N GLU A 234 3.76 8.44 -11.49
CA GLU A 234 4.84 7.54 -11.86
C GLU A 234 5.37 6.83 -10.62
N HIS A 235 5.57 5.53 -10.68
CA HIS A 235 6.12 4.76 -9.59
C HIS A 235 7.18 3.79 -10.12
N VAL A 236 8.41 3.99 -9.70
CA VAL A 236 9.55 3.13 -10.09
C VAL A 236 9.25 1.68 -9.70
N GLY A 237 8.62 1.50 -8.56
CA GLY A 237 8.10 0.24 -8.06
C GLY A 237 9.18 -0.73 -7.60
N CYS A 238 8.93 -1.35 -6.45
CA CYS A 238 9.79 -2.39 -5.89
C CYS A 238 11.22 -1.96 -5.54
N ALA A 239 11.55 -0.65 -5.53
CA ALA A 239 12.88 -0.16 -5.20
C ALA A 239 13.35 -0.65 -3.81
N SER A 240 12.43 -0.71 -2.85
CA SER A 240 12.72 -1.20 -1.49
C SER A 240 12.21 -2.62 -1.20
N THR A 241 11.27 -3.17 -1.99
CA THR A 241 10.57 -4.43 -1.66
C THR A 241 10.93 -5.62 -2.55
N GLY A 242 11.37 -5.38 -3.80
CA GLY A 242 11.66 -6.44 -4.78
C GLY A 242 10.47 -7.33 -5.15
N TRP A 243 9.22 -6.86 -4.95
CA TRP A 243 8.00 -7.67 -5.10
C TRP A 243 7.83 -8.33 -6.48
N LYS A 244 8.25 -7.67 -7.55
CA LYS A 244 8.15 -8.19 -8.94
C LYS A 244 9.24 -9.20 -9.29
N ASP A 245 10.26 -9.38 -8.45
CA ASP A 245 11.34 -10.33 -8.69
C ASP A 245 10.93 -11.74 -8.29
N PHE A 246 10.36 -12.49 -9.24
CA PHE A 246 9.97 -13.89 -9.04
C PHE A 246 11.17 -14.86 -8.96
N SER A 247 12.40 -14.39 -9.16
CA SER A 247 13.60 -15.21 -8.98
C SER A 247 13.94 -15.41 -7.51
N LYS A 248 13.39 -14.59 -6.61
CA LYS A 248 13.64 -14.61 -5.17
C LYS A 248 12.44 -15.13 -4.38
N PRO A 249 12.67 -15.78 -3.21
CA PRO A 249 11.57 -16.12 -2.30
C PRO A 249 10.75 -14.90 -1.88
N ARG A 250 9.47 -15.08 -1.66
CA ARG A 250 8.64 -14.03 -1.07
C ARG A 250 9.09 -13.71 0.35
N THR A 251 9.04 -12.43 0.69
CA THR A 251 9.38 -11.98 2.03
C THR A 251 8.46 -12.62 3.08
N PRO A 252 9.01 -13.03 4.25
CA PRO A 252 8.21 -13.56 5.35
C PRO A 252 7.10 -12.60 5.83
N HIS A 253 7.27 -11.30 5.62
CA HIS A 253 6.27 -10.28 5.98
C HIS A 253 4.95 -10.52 5.27
N TRP A 254 4.96 -10.87 3.97
CA TRP A 254 3.75 -11.13 3.21
C TRP A 254 2.91 -12.27 3.81
N PHE A 255 3.55 -13.40 4.15
CA PHE A 255 2.86 -14.55 4.74
C PHE A 255 2.30 -14.23 6.13
N ARG A 256 3.07 -13.51 6.96
CA ARG A 256 2.64 -13.10 8.30
C ARG A 256 1.47 -12.13 8.23
N SER A 257 1.54 -11.14 7.34
CA SER A 257 0.50 -10.14 7.14
C SER A 257 -0.78 -10.76 6.59
N ARG A 258 -0.69 -11.68 5.60
CA ARG A 258 -1.86 -12.44 5.12
C ARG A 258 -2.53 -13.23 6.27
N ARG A 259 -1.74 -13.99 7.02
CA ARG A 259 -2.25 -14.76 8.16
C ARG A 259 -2.91 -13.85 9.20
N TYR A 260 -2.29 -12.72 9.50
CA TYR A 260 -2.83 -11.76 10.45
C TYR A 260 -4.12 -11.13 9.96
N TYR A 261 -4.20 -10.75 8.69
CA TYR A 261 -5.39 -10.18 8.06
C TYR A 261 -6.59 -11.14 8.17
N TRP A 262 -6.41 -12.41 7.78
CA TRP A 262 -7.46 -13.41 7.89
C TRP A 262 -7.89 -13.65 9.34
N LEU A 263 -6.93 -13.75 10.25
CA LEU A 263 -7.23 -13.98 11.66
C LEU A 263 -7.97 -12.81 12.31
N LYS A 264 -7.52 -11.58 12.02
CA LYS A 264 -8.09 -10.34 12.57
C LYS A 264 -9.50 -10.07 12.06
N ASN A 265 -9.69 -10.17 10.75
CA ASN A 265 -10.91 -9.69 10.10
C ASN A 265 -11.96 -10.79 9.90
N HIS A 266 -11.56 -12.07 9.90
CA HIS A 266 -12.46 -13.20 9.59
C HIS A 266 -12.42 -14.33 10.62
N GLY A 267 -11.46 -14.32 11.54
CA GLY A 267 -11.33 -15.32 12.60
C GLY A 267 -10.60 -16.61 12.17
N ARG A 268 -10.45 -17.53 13.12
CA ARG A 268 -9.63 -18.75 12.96
C ARG A 268 -10.19 -19.71 11.94
N THR A 269 -11.49 -19.94 11.93
CA THR A 269 -12.16 -20.86 11.00
C THR A 269 -12.00 -20.42 9.56
N ALA A 270 -12.19 -19.13 9.29
CA ALA A 270 -11.99 -18.54 7.98
C ALA A 270 -10.53 -18.61 7.52
N LEU A 271 -9.56 -18.38 8.43
CA LEU A 271 -8.14 -18.56 8.12
C LEU A 271 -7.83 -19.99 7.68
N TRP A 272 -8.37 -21.01 8.39
CA TRP A 272 -8.17 -22.42 8.00
C TRP A 272 -8.83 -22.75 6.66
N ALA A 273 -10.03 -22.23 6.40
CA ALA A 273 -10.70 -22.37 5.11
C ALA A 273 -9.89 -21.71 3.97
N ALA A 274 -9.38 -20.48 4.20
CA ALA A 274 -8.51 -19.78 3.24
C ALA A 274 -7.22 -20.54 2.95
N ASN A 275 -6.59 -21.11 4.00
CA ASN A 275 -5.40 -21.95 3.83
C ASN A 275 -5.72 -23.22 3.03
N ALA A 276 -6.84 -23.88 3.30
CA ALA A 276 -7.27 -25.07 2.53
C ALA A 276 -7.53 -24.72 1.06
N CYS A 277 -8.21 -23.60 0.78
CA CYS A 277 -8.45 -23.11 -0.58
C CYS A 277 -7.13 -22.82 -1.31
N ALA A 278 -6.19 -22.12 -0.67
CA ALA A 278 -4.88 -21.83 -1.25
C ALA A 278 -4.09 -23.13 -1.56
N ILE A 279 -4.06 -24.09 -0.62
CA ILE A 279 -3.37 -25.38 -0.83
C ILE A 279 -4.04 -26.18 -1.97
N ALA A 280 -5.37 -26.20 -2.02
CA ALA A 280 -6.10 -26.84 -3.12
C ALA A 280 -5.77 -26.19 -4.46
N GLY A 281 -5.70 -24.86 -4.52
CA GLY A 281 -5.27 -24.12 -5.70
C GLY A 281 -3.84 -24.51 -6.15
N PHE A 282 -2.89 -24.59 -5.22
CA PHE A 282 -1.54 -25.09 -5.52
C PHE A 282 -1.53 -26.51 -6.10
N ALA A 283 -2.24 -27.43 -5.47
CA ALA A 283 -2.34 -28.81 -5.95
C ALA A 283 -2.93 -28.86 -7.36
N PHE A 284 -3.99 -28.09 -7.61
CA PHE A 284 -4.63 -27.97 -8.91
C PHE A 284 -3.69 -27.36 -9.96
N GLY A 285 -3.03 -26.25 -9.66
CA GLY A 285 -2.09 -25.58 -10.56
C GLY A 285 -0.93 -26.50 -10.97
N ARG A 286 -0.37 -27.27 -10.03
CA ARG A 286 0.71 -28.22 -10.29
C ARG A 286 0.27 -29.42 -11.11
N THR A 287 -0.87 -30.01 -10.83
CA THR A 287 -1.41 -31.12 -11.65
C THR A 287 -1.64 -30.66 -13.08
N LYS A 288 -2.15 -29.45 -13.27
CA LYS A 288 -2.35 -28.88 -14.61
C LYS A 288 -1.03 -28.64 -15.34
N SER A 289 0.02 -28.16 -14.64
CA SER A 289 1.34 -27.91 -15.26
C SER A 289 1.98 -29.17 -15.81
N LEU A 290 1.63 -30.36 -15.30
CA LEU A 290 2.06 -31.66 -15.84
C LEU A 290 1.46 -31.94 -17.22
N PHE A 291 0.30 -31.38 -17.54
CA PHE A 291 -0.41 -31.57 -18.80
C PHE A 291 -0.32 -30.36 -19.75
N SER A 292 0.30 -29.24 -19.31
CA SER A 292 0.43 -28.03 -20.10
C SER A 292 1.93 -27.68 -20.28
N ARG A 293 2.28 -27.17 -21.48
CA ARG A 293 3.65 -26.67 -21.73
C ARG A 293 3.97 -25.35 -21.00
N ARG A 294 3.00 -24.74 -20.30
CA ARG A 294 3.21 -23.52 -19.53
C ARG A 294 3.59 -23.88 -18.09
N GLN A 295 4.83 -23.56 -17.73
CA GLN A 295 5.26 -23.66 -16.33
C GLN A 295 4.57 -22.58 -15.48
N ALA A 296 4.11 -22.94 -14.28
CA ALA A 296 3.65 -21.99 -13.30
C ALA A 296 4.83 -21.11 -12.84
N VAL A 297 4.68 -19.78 -12.93
CA VAL A 297 5.70 -18.83 -12.46
C VAL A 297 5.46 -18.61 -10.96
N GLU A 298 6.07 -19.43 -10.14
CA GLU A 298 6.02 -19.28 -8.68
C GLU A 298 7.38 -18.85 -8.13
N PRO A 299 7.42 -17.94 -7.13
CA PRO A 299 8.65 -17.67 -6.42
C PRO A 299 9.25 -18.94 -5.80
N PRO A 300 10.57 -19.05 -5.71
CA PRO A 300 11.21 -20.21 -5.08
C PRO A 300 10.68 -20.45 -3.67
N ARG A 301 10.46 -21.71 -3.30
CA ARG A 301 10.02 -22.16 -1.97
C ARG A 301 8.65 -21.65 -1.53
N PHE A 302 7.84 -21.05 -2.42
CA PHE A 302 6.60 -20.36 -2.03
C PHE A 302 5.66 -21.25 -1.21
N LEU A 303 5.39 -22.50 -1.65
CA LEU A 303 4.51 -23.41 -0.90
C LEU A 303 5.11 -23.81 0.46
N ALA A 304 6.42 -24.06 0.55
CA ALA A 304 7.07 -24.40 1.82
C ALA A 304 6.97 -23.24 2.81
N ASP A 305 7.24 -22.01 2.35
CA ASP A 305 7.15 -20.81 3.18
C ASP A 305 5.68 -20.49 3.54
N PHE A 306 4.74 -20.71 2.60
CA PHE A 306 3.32 -20.60 2.88
C PHE A 306 2.89 -21.53 4.01
N LEU A 307 3.22 -22.82 3.94
CA LEU A 307 2.89 -23.80 4.98
C LEU A 307 3.52 -23.42 6.32
N LYS A 308 4.82 -23.08 6.32
CA LYS A 308 5.56 -22.67 7.51
C LYS A 308 4.88 -21.50 8.25
N HIS A 309 4.49 -20.46 7.51
CA HIS A 309 3.98 -19.23 8.12
C HIS A 309 2.47 -19.24 8.38
N ASN A 310 1.68 -19.94 7.55
CA ASN A 310 0.22 -19.92 7.67
C ASN A 310 -0.36 -21.07 8.51
N LEU A 311 0.34 -22.20 8.62
CA LEU A 311 -0.07 -23.32 9.48
C LEU A 311 0.54 -23.26 10.89
N SER A 312 1.38 -22.27 11.18
CA SER A 312 1.97 -22.07 12.50
C SER A 312 0.90 -21.67 13.52
N PHE A 313 0.91 -22.29 14.70
CA PHE A 313 0.10 -21.91 15.87
C PHE A 313 0.71 -20.76 16.67
N ALA A 314 1.91 -20.32 16.33
CA ALA A 314 2.58 -19.24 17.05
C ALA A 314 1.73 -17.95 17.05
N PRO A 315 1.66 -17.23 18.19
CA PRO A 315 1.00 -15.94 18.25
C PRO A 315 1.64 -14.98 17.25
N ILE A 316 0.81 -14.14 16.62
CA ILE A 316 1.31 -13.06 15.76
C ILE A 316 1.72 -11.94 16.70
N GLY A 317 3.01 -11.94 17.08
CA GLY A 317 3.62 -10.85 17.84
C GLY A 317 3.80 -9.59 16.98
N ARG A 318 4.05 -8.45 17.63
CA ARG A 318 4.58 -7.27 16.94
C ARG A 318 5.86 -7.67 16.21
N PRO A 319 6.17 -7.04 15.06
CA PRO A 319 7.48 -7.21 14.44
C PRO A 319 8.57 -7.04 15.51
N SER A 320 9.55 -7.94 15.53
CA SER A 320 10.69 -7.82 16.44
C SER A 320 11.40 -6.48 16.17
N ARG A 321 11.61 -5.71 17.22
CA ARG A 321 12.42 -4.49 17.20
C ARG A 321 13.81 -4.71 16.67
#